data_03550f254c8c9a8c4e58d005f7015d3a
#
_entry.id   03550f254c8c9a8c4e58d005f7015d3a
#
_cell.length_a   1.000
_cell.length_b   1.000
_cell.length_c   1.000
_cell.angle_alpha   90.00
_cell.angle_beta   90.00
_cell.angle_gamma   90.00
#
_symmetry.space_group_name_H-M   'P 1'
#
loop_
_entity.id
_entity.type
_entity.pdbx_description
1 polymer ?
#
loop_
_entity_poly.entity_id
_entity_poly.type
_entity_poly.pdbx_seq_one_letter_code
_entity_poly.pdbx_strand_id
1 'polypeptide(L)'
;MKSTKLALLAMLTGVLVSPELTHAADIQPSGYASLRTQADKMGATITWDSDDQSVLVKLKNGIVGTFTVGEKQYRLAGLSGKADREIKMMNGNVYLPTKLLTALEAENSKYADPKDAVPTYKVIPSAETEAVEDGEDAADDPAIWLNPADPEKSRILATNKGGGILVYDLEGKQLQNMKVGKMNNVDLRYGFTLGGKKIDIAGATNRTNNTIDIFAIDGASGKLTNVVGKPIKASMKEVYGFSLYHSLKTDKFYALVLGKEGEFEQYELTDDGSGKIAGKLVRQFKLSTQSEGMVADDEYGTVYIAEEDYAIWKYSAEPDGSTEPLRRVDIADGRRLHDDIEGLTLYYGKDGKGYLMASSQGNSSYAIYERQGDNAYISNFTISASSIVDGTSVTDGIDVLGYGLGRNFPHGIFVAQDDENLQNGKKLNQNFKMVPWERIATGAPTPLTIDDGINPRELVNRSTQ
;
A
#
# COMPACT_ATOMS: atom_id res chain seq x y z
N MET A 1 27.06 23.06 54.94
CA MET A 1 25.88 23.72 55.52
C MET A 1 24.82 23.84 54.41
N LYS A 2 23.73 23.12 54.56
CA LYS A 2 22.61 23.05 53.60
C LYS A 2 21.61 24.17 53.96
N SER A 3 21.13 24.90 53.02
CA SER A 3 19.94 25.70 53.17
C SER A 3 18.91 25.40 52.11
N THR A 4 17.87 24.74 52.50
CA THR A 4 16.67 24.38 51.80
C THR A 4 15.76 25.64 51.73
N LYS A 5 15.35 26.07 50.58
CA LYS A 5 14.29 27.07 50.43
C LYS A 5 13.02 26.37 50.00
N LEU A 6 12.05 26.38 50.91
CA LEU A 6 10.67 25.96 50.73
C LEU A 6 9.95 27.08 49.99
N ALA A 7 9.35 26.80 48.84
CA ALA A 7 8.45 27.74 48.16
C ALA A 7 7.00 27.38 48.46
N LEU A 8 6.31 28.30 49.07
CA LEU A 8 4.91 28.25 49.46
C LEU A 8 4.05 28.53 48.23
N LEU A 9 3.24 27.56 47.82
CA LEU A 9 2.27 27.71 46.73
C LEU A 9 0.93 28.21 47.31
N ALA A 10 0.61 29.48 47.08
CA ALA A 10 -0.69 30.05 47.46
C ALA A 10 -1.74 29.70 46.38
N MET A 11 -2.74 28.90 46.74
CA MET A 11 -3.93 28.69 45.91
C MET A 11 -4.83 29.91 46.00
N LEU A 12 -4.95 30.69 44.92
CA LEU A 12 -6.04 31.61 44.72
C LEU A 12 -7.18 30.88 44.00
N THR A 13 -8.25 30.60 44.73
CA THR A 13 -9.53 30.17 44.16
C THR A 13 -10.25 31.41 43.60
N GLY A 14 -9.97 31.74 42.36
CA GLY A 14 -10.76 32.69 41.59
C GLY A 14 -11.93 31.98 40.94
N VAL A 15 -13.15 32.22 41.42
CA VAL A 15 -14.38 31.86 40.72
C VAL A 15 -14.46 32.75 39.48
N LEU A 16 -14.01 32.23 38.34
CA LEU A 16 -14.29 32.83 37.05
C LEU A 16 -15.73 32.49 36.67
N VAL A 17 -16.62 33.43 36.88
CA VAL A 17 -17.92 33.47 36.23
C VAL A 17 -17.66 33.61 34.75
N SER A 18 -17.78 32.53 34.02
CA SER A 18 -17.75 32.53 32.55
C SER A 18 -18.96 33.34 32.07
N PRO A 19 -18.78 34.41 31.28
CA PRO A 19 -19.93 34.99 30.61
C PRO A 19 -20.52 33.89 29.71
N GLU A 20 -21.81 33.62 29.86
CA GLU A 20 -22.58 32.85 28.89
C GLU A 20 -22.37 33.54 27.54
N LEU A 21 -21.54 32.93 26.70
CA LEU A 21 -21.49 33.23 25.26
C LEU A 21 -22.87 32.86 24.72
N THR A 22 -23.77 33.86 24.67
CA THR A 22 -24.96 33.79 23.84
C THR A 22 -24.47 33.39 22.45
N HIS A 23 -24.72 32.14 22.06
CA HIS A 23 -24.52 31.67 20.70
C HIS A 23 -25.37 32.59 19.83
N ALA A 24 -24.72 33.54 19.14
CA ALA A 24 -25.35 34.19 18.01
C ALA A 24 -25.82 33.07 17.10
N ALA A 25 -27.14 32.99 16.86
CA ALA A 25 -27.70 31.97 16.01
C ALA A 25 -26.93 32.02 14.71
N ASP A 26 -26.22 30.93 14.38
CA ASP A 26 -25.46 30.81 13.13
C ASP A 26 -26.44 31.06 12.00
N ILE A 27 -26.34 32.23 11.35
CA ILE A 27 -27.15 32.53 10.17
C ILE A 27 -26.66 31.64 9.06
N GLN A 28 -27.26 30.46 8.98
CA GLN A 28 -26.97 29.47 7.93
C GLN A 28 -27.30 30.08 6.55
N PRO A 29 -26.34 30.16 5.61
CA PRO A 29 -26.62 30.69 4.29
C PRO A 29 -27.68 29.84 3.58
N SER A 30 -28.60 30.49 2.87
CA SER A 30 -29.64 29.78 2.11
C SER A 30 -29.04 28.81 1.08
N GLY A 31 -29.43 27.54 1.16
CA GLY A 31 -28.93 26.46 0.30
C GLY A 31 -27.58 25.85 0.73
N TYR A 32 -27.17 26.10 1.98
CA TYR A 32 -25.99 25.52 2.59
C TYR A 32 -26.33 24.85 3.93
N ALA A 33 -25.48 23.95 4.39
CA ALA A 33 -25.57 23.39 5.72
C ALA A 33 -24.18 23.34 6.37
N SER A 34 -24.14 23.50 7.72
CA SER A 34 -22.91 23.41 8.48
C SER A 34 -22.34 22.00 8.41
N LEU A 35 -21.12 21.87 7.92
CA LEU A 35 -20.44 20.59 7.83
C LEU A 35 -20.26 19.96 9.19
N ARG A 36 -19.84 20.73 10.21
CA ARG A 36 -19.63 20.23 11.57
C ARG A 36 -20.90 19.60 12.15
N THR A 37 -22.04 20.32 12.06
CA THR A 37 -23.32 19.82 12.57
C THR A 37 -23.76 18.52 11.89
N GLN A 38 -23.44 18.36 10.62
CA GLN A 38 -23.83 17.15 9.88
C GLN A 38 -22.82 16.01 10.11
N ALA A 39 -21.55 16.32 10.20
CA ALA A 39 -20.52 15.32 10.56
C ALA A 39 -20.80 14.69 11.93
N ASP A 40 -21.17 15.51 12.93
CA ASP A 40 -21.57 15.01 14.26
C ASP A 40 -22.75 14.03 14.15
N LYS A 41 -23.77 14.34 13.34
CA LYS A 41 -24.93 13.45 13.10
C LYS A 41 -24.54 12.15 12.40
N MET A 42 -23.59 12.22 11.49
CA MET A 42 -23.09 11.06 10.75
C MET A 42 -22.05 10.25 11.56
N GLY A 43 -21.55 10.78 12.68
CA GLY A 43 -20.42 10.24 13.43
C GLY A 43 -19.12 10.27 12.63
N ALA A 44 -18.99 11.25 11.73
CA ALA A 44 -17.80 11.48 10.93
C ALA A 44 -16.79 12.35 11.69
N THR A 45 -15.50 12.20 11.37
CA THR A 45 -14.44 13.08 11.85
C THR A 45 -14.14 14.16 10.83
N ILE A 46 -13.65 15.30 11.29
CA ILE A 46 -13.27 16.45 10.44
C ILE A 46 -11.85 16.85 10.80
N THR A 47 -11.00 16.95 9.80
CA THR A 47 -9.64 17.49 9.91
C THR A 47 -9.52 18.71 8.99
N TRP A 48 -8.99 19.82 9.53
CA TRP A 48 -8.75 21.05 8.78
C TRP A 48 -7.28 21.12 8.32
N ASP A 49 -7.09 21.38 7.04
CA ASP A 49 -5.79 21.68 6.45
C ASP A 49 -5.71 23.19 6.18
N SER A 50 -4.80 23.86 6.89
CA SER A 50 -4.61 25.31 6.78
C SER A 50 -3.84 25.71 5.53
N ASP A 51 -3.01 24.84 5.00
CA ASP A 51 -2.13 25.12 3.86
C ASP A 51 -2.94 25.13 2.56
N ASP A 52 -3.80 24.12 2.40
CA ASP A 52 -4.68 24.00 1.23
C ASP A 52 -6.05 24.65 1.42
N GLN A 53 -6.33 25.24 2.60
CA GLN A 53 -7.65 25.78 2.95
C GLN A 53 -8.76 24.75 2.71
N SER A 54 -8.49 23.49 3.03
CA SER A 54 -9.40 22.38 2.79
C SER A 54 -9.84 21.69 4.07
N VAL A 55 -10.94 20.97 4.00
CA VAL A 55 -11.43 20.11 5.07
C VAL A 55 -11.52 18.68 4.58
N LEU A 56 -10.91 17.78 5.33
CA LEU A 56 -11.06 16.34 5.16
C LEU A 56 -12.16 15.85 6.09
N VAL A 57 -13.09 15.08 5.55
CA VAL A 57 -14.17 14.42 6.30
C VAL A 57 -14.01 12.91 6.14
N LYS A 58 -13.75 12.20 7.25
CA LYS A 58 -13.73 10.73 7.27
C LYS A 58 -15.06 10.23 7.85
N LEU A 59 -15.83 9.51 7.05
CA LEU A 59 -17.11 8.90 7.42
C LEU A 59 -16.87 7.64 8.26
N LYS A 60 -17.93 7.14 8.92
CA LYS A 60 -17.85 5.89 9.72
C LYS A 60 -17.39 4.66 8.95
N ASN A 61 -17.69 4.61 7.66
CA ASN A 61 -17.30 3.51 6.78
C ASN A 61 -15.91 3.73 6.14
N GLY A 62 -15.08 4.59 6.70
CA GLY A 62 -13.77 4.91 6.17
C GLY A 62 -13.78 5.87 4.96
N ILE A 63 -14.91 6.06 4.28
CA ILE A 63 -15.01 6.94 3.10
C ILE A 63 -14.56 8.35 3.44
N VAL A 64 -13.68 8.90 2.61
CA VAL A 64 -13.13 10.24 2.76
C VAL A 64 -13.75 11.20 1.75
N GLY A 65 -14.05 12.41 2.20
CA GLY A 65 -14.40 13.56 1.37
C GLY A 65 -13.45 14.72 1.62
N THR A 66 -12.91 15.33 0.56
CA THR A 66 -12.06 16.54 0.64
C THR A 66 -12.75 17.71 -0.03
N PHE A 67 -12.83 18.83 0.68
CA PHE A 67 -13.60 20.01 0.30
C PHE A 67 -12.76 21.27 0.50
N THR A 68 -12.36 21.96 -0.58
CA THR A 68 -11.56 23.19 -0.53
C THR A 68 -12.46 24.43 -0.45
N VAL A 69 -12.21 25.32 0.48
CA VAL A 69 -12.98 26.56 0.67
C VAL A 69 -12.77 27.48 -0.55
N GLY A 70 -13.87 28.05 -1.04
CA GLY A 70 -13.88 28.89 -2.24
C GLY A 70 -14.01 28.13 -3.55
N GLU A 71 -13.87 26.80 -3.52
CA GLU A 71 -13.95 25.97 -4.72
C GLU A 71 -15.32 25.30 -4.86
N LYS A 72 -15.62 24.88 -6.09
CA LYS A 72 -16.74 23.99 -6.41
C LYS A 72 -16.31 22.55 -6.59
N GLN A 73 -15.04 22.33 -6.91
CA GLN A 73 -14.43 21.01 -7.01
C GLN A 73 -14.34 20.40 -5.62
N TYR A 74 -14.57 19.10 -5.57
CA TYR A 74 -14.40 18.29 -4.36
C TYR A 74 -13.98 16.88 -4.76
N ARG A 75 -13.40 16.14 -3.83
CA ARG A 75 -13.27 14.69 -3.93
C ARG A 75 -14.19 14.05 -2.89
N LEU A 76 -14.90 13.03 -3.28
CA LEU A 76 -15.73 12.23 -2.38
C LEU A 76 -15.68 10.78 -2.82
N ALA A 77 -15.40 9.90 -1.90
CA ALA A 77 -15.23 8.49 -2.20
C ALA A 77 -14.17 8.25 -3.32
N GLY A 78 -13.10 9.06 -3.32
CA GLY A 78 -11.99 9.02 -4.26
C GLY A 78 -12.28 9.56 -5.65
N LEU A 79 -13.51 9.98 -5.94
CA LEU A 79 -13.92 10.53 -7.24
C LEU A 79 -14.01 12.05 -7.16
N SER A 80 -13.49 12.72 -8.18
CA SER A 80 -13.67 14.17 -8.33
C SER A 80 -15.11 14.49 -8.74
N GLY A 81 -15.66 15.52 -8.11
CA GLY A 81 -16.98 16.02 -8.39
C GLY A 81 -17.01 17.55 -8.46
N LYS A 82 -18.13 18.10 -8.93
CA LYS A 82 -18.34 19.54 -8.99
C LYS A 82 -19.69 19.90 -8.36
N ALA A 83 -19.64 20.68 -7.30
CA ALA A 83 -20.82 21.22 -6.63
C ALA A 83 -21.48 22.32 -7.47
N ASP A 84 -22.75 22.55 -7.24
CA ASP A 84 -23.50 23.64 -7.88
C ASP A 84 -23.06 25.03 -7.37
N ARG A 85 -22.50 25.09 -6.17
CA ARG A 85 -22.01 26.30 -5.50
C ARG A 85 -20.65 26.04 -4.85
N GLU A 86 -19.93 27.14 -4.54
CA GLU A 86 -18.65 27.10 -3.83
C GLU A 86 -18.81 26.64 -2.37
N ILE A 87 -17.82 25.95 -1.84
CA ILE A 87 -17.71 25.61 -0.43
C ILE A 87 -17.36 26.89 0.34
N LYS A 88 -18.02 27.17 1.45
CA LYS A 88 -17.85 28.43 2.18
C LYS A 88 -17.30 28.22 3.57
N MET A 89 -16.47 29.16 4.01
CA MET A 89 -16.14 29.33 5.42
C MET A 89 -16.77 30.60 5.94
N MET A 90 -17.48 30.54 7.07
CA MET A 90 -18.06 31.67 7.76
C MET A 90 -17.96 31.45 9.29
N ASN A 91 -17.49 32.45 10.00
CA ASN A 91 -17.33 32.41 11.47
C ASN A 91 -16.56 31.15 11.95
N GLY A 92 -15.52 30.74 11.22
CA GLY A 92 -14.72 29.54 11.52
C GLY A 92 -15.42 28.20 11.29
N ASN A 93 -16.58 28.17 10.62
CA ASN A 93 -17.30 26.96 10.24
C ASN A 93 -17.34 26.80 8.72
N VAL A 94 -17.14 25.56 8.25
CA VAL A 94 -17.28 25.21 6.83
C VAL A 94 -18.75 24.87 6.54
N TYR A 95 -19.25 25.40 5.44
CA TYR A 95 -20.61 25.18 4.94
C TYR A 95 -20.55 24.52 3.56
N LEU A 96 -21.19 23.38 3.42
CA LEU A 96 -21.34 22.69 2.14
C LEU A 96 -22.68 23.05 1.48
N PRO A 97 -22.73 23.15 0.13
CA PRO A 97 -23.99 23.18 -0.61
C PRO A 97 -24.86 21.98 -0.21
N THR A 98 -26.16 22.20 -0.03
CA THR A 98 -27.08 21.14 0.45
C THR A 98 -27.05 19.88 -0.42
N LYS A 99 -26.91 20.03 -1.75
CA LYS A 99 -26.80 18.86 -2.65
C LYS A 99 -25.53 18.06 -2.42
N LEU A 100 -24.41 18.72 -2.16
CA LEU A 100 -23.14 18.07 -1.84
C LEU A 100 -23.23 17.33 -0.51
N LEU A 101 -23.88 17.94 0.47
CA LEU A 101 -24.14 17.28 1.75
C LEU A 101 -24.98 16.01 1.58
N THR A 102 -26.04 16.06 0.75
CA THR A 102 -26.85 14.85 0.47
C THR A 102 -26.01 13.74 -0.18
N ALA A 103 -25.03 14.08 -1.02
CA ALA A 103 -24.10 13.10 -1.55
C ALA A 103 -23.21 12.48 -0.46
N LEU A 104 -22.72 13.31 0.48
CA LEU A 104 -21.94 12.85 1.63
C LEU A 104 -22.77 11.94 2.55
N GLU A 105 -24.01 12.28 2.82
CA GLU A 105 -24.95 11.46 3.62
C GLU A 105 -25.25 10.12 2.92
N ALA A 106 -25.38 10.12 1.60
CA ALA A 106 -25.58 8.90 0.81
C ALA A 106 -24.37 7.97 0.89
N GLU A 107 -23.14 8.50 0.89
CA GLU A 107 -21.93 7.71 1.10
C GLU A 107 -21.87 7.17 2.53
N ASN A 108 -22.22 7.98 3.54
CA ASN A 108 -22.26 7.53 4.94
C ASN A 108 -23.30 6.41 5.18
N SER A 109 -24.37 6.39 4.41
CA SER A 109 -25.42 5.34 4.52
C SER A 109 -24.96 3.96 4.02
N LYS A 110 -23.83 3.90 3.31
CA LYS A 110 -23.22 2.64 2.87
C LYS A 110 -22.40 1.95 3.98
N TYR A 111 -22.39 2.49 5.18
CA TYR A 111 -21.72 1.88 6.33
C TYR A 111 -22.23 0.46 6.57
N ALA A 112 -21.30 -0.49 6.65
CA ALA A 112 -21.60 -1.86 7.08
C ALA A 112 -21.31 -2.03 8.57
N ASP A 113 -22.13 -2.82 9.29
CA ASP A 113 -21.83 -3.13 10.69
C ASP A 113 -20.59 -4.06 10.72
N PRO A 114 -19.54 -3.76 11.52
CA PRO A 114 -18.38 -4.66 11.68
C PRO A 114 -18.74 -6.08 12.11
N LYS A 115 -19.95 -6.30 12.66
CA LYS A 115 -20.49 -7.65 12.94
C LYS A 115 -20.72 -8.49 11.68
N ASP A 116 -20.78 -7.86 10.51
CA ASP A 116 -20.93 -8.52 9.22
C ASP A 116 -19.57 -8.86 8.56
N ALA A 117 -18.48 -8.90 9.36
CA ALA A 117 -17.17 -9.32 8.88
C ALA A 117 -17.24 -10.69 8.18
N VAL A 118 -16.61 -10.79 7.03
CA VAL A 118 -16.63 -12.04 6.25
C VAL A 118 -15.82 -13.14 6.96
N PRO A 119 -16.23 -14.40 6.84
CA PRO A 119 -15.44 -15.51 7.37
C PRO A 119 -14.08 -15.61 6.70
N THR A 120 -13.04 -15.91 7.49
CA THR A 120 -11.70 -16.22 7.00
C THR A 120 -11.44 -17.72 7.10
N TYR A 121 -10.71 -18.29 6.12
CA TYR A 121 -10.15 -19.62 6.25
C TYR A 121 -8.68 -19.55 6.68
N LYS A 122 -8.16 -20.63 7.25
CA LYS A 122 -6.82 -20.67 7.80
C LYS A 122 -5.89 -21.45 6.87
N VAL A 123 -4.71 -20.88 6.64
CA VAL A 123 -3.59 -21.59 6.01
C VAL A 123 -2.41 -21.63 6.96
N ILE A 124 -1.46 -22.53 6.74
CA ILE A 124 -0.26 -22.64 7.56
C ILE A 124 0.98 -22.45 6.70
N PRO A 125 2.02 -21.74 7.18
CA PRO A 125 3.27 -21.60 6.46
C PRO A 125 4.04 -22.94 6.44
N SER A 126 4.96 -23.09 5.50
CA SER A 126 5.88 -24.25 5.44
C SER A 126 7.30 -23.89 5.90
N ALA A 127 7.65 -22.63 5.80
CA ALA A 127 8.96 -22.10 6.17
C ALA A 127 8.85 -20.60 6.52
N GLU A 128 9.93 -20.06 7.04
CA GLU A 128 10.10 -18.65 7.36
C GLU A 128 11.55 -18.23 7.08
N THR A 129 11.78 -16.93 6.88
CA THR A 129 13.14 -16.42 6.74
C THR A 129 13.84 -16.29 8.09
N GLU A 130 15.19 -16.26 8.06
CA GLU A 130 15.93 -15.69 9.19
C GLU A 130 15.38 -14.30 9.50
N ALA A 131 15.30 -13.96 10.78
CA ALA A 131 14.81 -12.67 11.24
C ALA A 131 15.71 -11.53 10.74
N VAL A 132 15.11 -10.37 10.46
CA VAL A 132 15.90 -9.18 10.14
C VAL A 132 16.80 -8.78 11.30
N GLU A 133 17.93 -8.14 11.00
CA GLU A 133 18.95 -7.79 12.01
C GLU A 133 18.42 -6.74 13.00
N ASP A 134 17.67 -5.76 12.50
CA ASP A 134 17.13 -4.68 13.30
C ASP A 134 15.87 -5.13 14.05
N GLY A 135 15.71 -4.60 15.27
CA GLY A 135 14.53 -4.85 16.11
C GLY A 135 13.40 -3.85 15.83
N GLU A 136 12.31 -4.01 16.57
CA GLU A 136 11.09 -3.20 16.46
C GLU A 136 10.42 -3.39 15.08
N ASP A 137 9.85 -2.35 14.52
CA ASP A 137 9.17 -2.31 13.22
C ASP A 137 10.22 -2.19 12.08
N ALA A 138 10.82 -3.30 11.68
CA ALA A 138 11.97 -3.31 10.77
C ALA A 138 11.74 -4.07 9.45
N ALA A 139 11.22 -5.28 9.47
CA ALA A 139 10.85 -5.99 8.23
C ALA A 139 9.64 -5.30 7.59
N ASP A 140 9.67 -5.14 6.25
CA ASP A 140 8.60 -4.41 5.56
C ASP A 140 8.01 -5.22 4.40
N ASP A 141 8.66 -5.24 3.24
CA ASP A 141 8.06 -5.72 2.01
C ASP A 141 8.92 -6.78 1.32
N PRO A 142 8.34 -7.89 0.86
CA PRO A 142 9.03 -8.91 0.07
C PRO A 142 8.76 -8.77 -1.44
N ALA A 143 9.70 -9.24 -2.28
CA ALA A 143 9.50 -9.47 -3.71
C ALA A 143 10.18 -10.78 -4.13
N ILE A 144 9.53 -11.60 -4.96
CA ILE A 144 10.00 -12.94 -5.32
C ILE A 144 10.61 -12.94 -6.72
N TRP A 145 11.93 -13.13 -6.80
CA TRP A 145 12.63 -13.23 -8.07
C TRP A 145 12.71 -14.69 -8.54
N LEU A 146 12.21 -14.94 -9.76
CA LEU A 146 12.33 -16.23 -10.44
C LEU A 146 13.70 -16.37 -11.08
N ASN A 147 14.47 -17.38 -10.66
CA ASN A 147 15.73 -17.70 -11.32
C ASN A 147 15.47 -18.30 -12.72
N PRO A 148 16.05 -17.71 -13.79
CA PRO A 148 15.76 -18.16 -15.17
C PRO A 148 16.32 -19.54 -15.51
N ALA A 149 17.36 -20.00 -14.82
CA ALA A 149 18.04 -21.26 -15.13
C ALA A 149 17.61 -22.41 -14.21
N ASP A 150 17.23 -22.10 -12.98
CA ASP A 150 16.91 -23.09 -11.94
C ASP A 150 15.91 -22.50 -10.95
N PRO A 151 14.61 -22.80 -11.09
CA PRO A 151 13.58 -22.24 -10.22
C PRO A 151 13.79 -22.52 -8.72
N GLU A 152 14.47 -23.61 -8.35
CA GLU A 152 14.81 -23.88 -6.93
C GLU A 152 15.83 -22.87 -6.36
N LYS A 153 16.53 -22.14 -7.24
CA LYS A 153 17.45 -21.06 -6.88
C LYS A 153 16.82 -19.66 -6.99
N SER A 154 15.52 -19.57 -7.02
CA SER A 154 14.80 -18.30 -6.87
C SER A 154 15.11 -17.64 -5.53
N ARG A 155 14.83 -16.34 -5.40
CA ARG A 155 15.17 -15.55 -4.23
C ARG A 155 13.98 -14.75 -3.72
N ILE A 156 13.95 -14.54 -2.42
CA ILE A 156 13.09 -13.55 -1.79
C ILE A 156 13.96 -12.33 -1.52
N LEU A 157 13.64 -11.21 -2.15
CA LEU A 157 14.17 -9.90 -1.82
C LEU A 157 13.29 -9.32 -0.74
N ALA A 158 13.88 -8.66 0.25
CA ALA A 158 13.08 -8.09 1.33
C ALA A 158 13.70 -6.79 1.82
N THR A 159 12.86 -5.88 2.27
CA THR A 159 13.29 -4.60 2.80
C THR A 159 13.36 -4.62 4.32
N ASN A 160 14.25 -3.77 4.84
CA ASN A 160 14.46 -3.52 6.25
C ASN A 160 14.42 -2.01 6.50
N LYS A 161 13.33 -1.55 7.11
CA LYS A 161 13.15 -0.13 7.52
C LYS A 161 14.24 0.34 8.49
N GLY A 162 14.91 -0.59 9.19
CA GLY A 162 16.06 -0.31 10.03
C GLY A 162 17.31 0.07 9.24
N GLY A 163 17.51 -0.46 8.02
CA GLY A 163 18.65 0.00 7.24
C GLY A 163 19.11 -0.85 6.06
N GLY A 164 18.25 -1.53 5.29
CA GLY A 164 18.80 -2.29 4.18
C GLY A 164 17.81 -2.96 3.25
N ILE A 165 18.40 -3.66 2.26
CA ILE A 165 17.70 -4.63 1.42
C ILE A 165 18.41 -5.99 1.55
N LEU A 166 17.62 -7.03 1.70
CA LEU A 166 18.03 -8.38 2.03
C LEU A 166 17.71 -9.33 0.88
N VAL A 167 18.47 -10.41 0.75
CA VAL A 167 18.20 -11.51 -0.17
C VAL A 167 18.22 -12.81 0.59
N TYR A 168 17.14 -13.58 0.47
CA TYR A 168 17.00 -14.90 1.07
C TYR A 168 16.87 -15.99 -0.01
N ASP A 169 17.27 -17.23 0.33
CA ASP A 169 16.89 -18.40 -0.45
C ASP A 169 15.48 -18.91 -0.08
N LEU A 170 15.02 -19.95 -0.77
CA LEU A 170 13.71 -20.54 -0.52
C LEU A 170 13.65 -21.41 0.76
N GLU A 171 14.75 -21.62 1.42
CA GLU A 171 14.87 -22.21 2.76
C GLU A 171 14.83 -21.13 3.86
N GLY A 172 14.76 -19.85 3.47
CA GLY A 172 14.71 -18.71 4.40
C GLY A 172 16.07 -18.21 4.88
N LYS A 173 17.18 -18.76 4.38
CA LYS A 173 18.52 -18.34 4.77
C LYS A 173 18.90 -17.03 4.10
N GLN A 174 19.43 -16.07 4.88
CA GLN A 174 19.94 -14.81 4.35
C GLN A 174 21.24 -15.02 3.57
N LEU A 175 21.23 -14.59 2.31
CA LEU A 175 22.38 -14.69 1.40
C LEU A 175 23.10 -13.36 1.21
N GLN A 176 22.38 -12.24 1.33
CA GLN A 176 22.92 -10.89 1.19
C GLN A 176 22.18 -9.93 2.11
N ASN A 177 22.92 -8.96 2.66
CA ASN A 177 22.40 -7.80 3.38
C ASN A 177 23.15 -6.58 2.86
N MET A 178 22.43 -5.66 2.19
CA MET A 178 22.99 -4.41 1.68
C MET A 178 22.53 -3.25 2.56
N LYS A 179 23.43 -2.72 3.38
CA LYS A 179 23.13 -1.56 4.25
C LYS A 179 23.21 -0.26 3.46
N VAL A 180 22.13 0.09 2.77
CA VAL A 180 22.04 1.22 1.85
C VAL A 180 21.13 2.36 2.34
N GLY A 181 20.60 2.24 3.54
CA GLY A 181 19.67 3.18 4.15
C GLY A 181 18.33 2.52 4.48
N LYS A 182 17.42 3.28 5.06
CA LYS A 182 16.07 2.81 5.43
C LYS A 182 15.26 2.54 4.18
N MET A 183 15.15 1.27 3.83
CA MET A 183 14.37 0.83 2.67
C MET A 183 12.93 0.52 3.12
N ASN A 184 11.95 0.98 2.31
CA ASN A 184 10.55 0.67 2.52
C ASN A 184 10.12 -0.44 1.54
N ASN A 185 9.21 -0.21 0.62
CA ASN A 185 8.75 -1.24 -0.30
C ASN A 185 9.77 -1.59 -1.38
N VAL A 186 9.68 -2.81 -1.91
CA VAL A 186 10.49 -3.36 -2.99
C VAL A 186 9.63 -4.04 -4.04
N ASP A 187 9.98 -3.90 -5.31
CA ASP A 187 9.38 -4.64 -6.42
C ASP A 187 10.46 -4.97 -7.47
N LEU A 188 10.17 -5.89 -8.37
CA LEU A 188 11.12 -6.30 -9.40
C LEU A 188 10.47 -6.46 -10.78
N ARG A 189 11.26 -6.26 -11.82
CA ARG A 189 10.86 -6.54 -13.21
C ARG A 189 11.98 -7.20 -13.99
N TYR A 190 11.59 -7.92 -15.02
CA TYR A 190 12.47 -8.73 -15.83
C TYR A 190 12.78 -8.06 -17.17
N GLY A 191 14.00 -8.26 -17.68
CA GLY A 191 14.34 -7.93 -19.05
C GLY A 191 14.58 -6.44 -19.35
N PHE A 192 14.92 -5.61 -18.36
CA PHE A 192 15.37 -4.24 -18.58
C PHE A 192 16.64 -4.20 -19.41
N THR A 193 16.73 -3.29 -20.39
CA THR A 193 17.92 -3.14 -21.23
C THR A 193 18.92 -2.17 -20.62
N LEU A 194 20.09 -2.68 -20.19
CA LEU A 194 21.18 -1.88 -19.62
C LEU A 194 22.51 -2.24 -20.29
N GLY A 195 23.21 -1.26 -20.83
CA GLY A 195 24.46 -1.48 -21.58
C GLY A 195 24.29 -2.42 -22.77
N GLY A 196 23.13 -2.42 -23.41
CA GLY A 196 22.78 -3.32 -24.52
C GLY A 196 22.49 -4.76 -24.11
N LYS A 197 22.36 -5.09 -22.82
CA LYS A 197 22.01 -6.42 -22.31
C LYS A 197 20.68 -6.37 -21.58
N LYS A 198 19.90 -7.46 -21.71
CA LYS A 198 18.71 -7.66 -20.89
C LYS A 198 19.13 -8.14 -19.49
N ILE A 199 18.68 -7.44 -18.47
CA ILE A 199 18.91 -7.77 -17.06
C ILE A 199 17.58 -7.73 -16.29
N ASP A 200 17.54 -8.36 -15.14
CA ASP A 200 16.46 -8.19 -14.20
C ASP A 200 16.82 -7.06 -13.23
N ILE A 201 15.82 -6.30 -12.83
CA ILE A 201 16.00 -5.18 -11.91
C ILE A 201 15.05 -5.32 -10.72
N ALA A 202 15.54 -4.93 -9.55
CA ALA A 202 14.72 -4.63 -8.38
C ALA A 202 14.80 -3.13 -8.09
N GLY A 203 13.73 -2.56 -7.59
CA GLY A 203 13.71 -1.16 -7.15
C GLY A 203 13.11 -1.06 -5.76
N ALA A 204 13.48 -0.03 -5.03
CA ALA A 204 12.94 0.24 -3.69
C ALA A 204 12.99 1.73 -3.35
N THR A 205 12.11 2.18 -2.47
CA THR A 205 12.17 3.52 -1.88
C THR A 205 13.17 3.55 -0.74
N ASN A 206 14.03 4.59 -0.74
CA ASN A 206 15.04 4.84 0.29
C ASN A 206 14.67 6.09 1.10
N ARG A 207 14.10 5.88 2.28
CA ARG A 207 13.64 6.96 3.18
C ARG A 207 14.79 7.78 3.78
N THR A 208 16.00 7.19 3.88
CA THR A 208 17.17 7.94 4.36
C THR A 208 17.56 9.08 3.43
N ASN A 209 17.50 8.86 2.12
CA ASN A 209 17.96 9.79 1.10
C ASN A 209 16.83 10.47 0.34
N ASN A 210 15.59 10.06 0.56
CA ASN A 210 14.39 10.42 -0.22
C ASN A 210 14.59 10.14 -1.71
N THR A 211 15.04 8.92 -2.02
CA THR A 211 15.40 8.47 -3.36
C THR A 211 14.74 7.15 -3.74
N ILE A 212 14.80 6.86 -5.03
CA ILE A 212 14.49 5.56 -5.62
C ILE A 212 15.82 4.88 -5.92
N ASP A 213 16.06 3.73 -5.31
CA ASP A 213 17.24 2.93 -5.56
C ASP A 213 16.88 1.75 -6.48
N ILE A 214 17.71 1.52 -7.53
CA ILE A 214 17.52 0.43 -8.48
C ILE A 214 18.74 -0.48 -8.45
N PHE A 215 18.48 -1.78 -8.41
CA PHE A 215 19.49 -2.83 -8.34
C PHE A 215 19.37 -3.74 -9.54
N ALA A 216 20.49 -4.11 -10.16
CA ALA A 216 20.56 -5.24 -11.07
C ALA A 216 20.56 -6.52 -10.25
N ILE A 217 19.82 -7.53 -10.70
CA ILE A 217 19.78 -8.87 -10.14
C ILE A 217 20.68 -9.77 -11.01
N ASP A 218 21.73 -10.35 -10.42
CA ASP A 218 22.58 -11.30 -11.11
C ASP A 218 21.81 -12.58 -11.47
N GLY A 219 21.71 -12.89 -12.74
CA GLY A 219 20.87 -13.98 -13.25
C GLY A 219 21.27 -15.39 -12.80
N ALA A 220 22.46 -15.58 -12.28
CA ALA A 220 22.92 -16.87 -11.77
C ALA A 220 22.73 -17.02 -10.26
N SER A 221 23.05 -15.98 -9.49
CA SER A 221 23.09 -16.00 -8.02
C SER A 221 21.91 -15.31 -7.34
N GLY A 222 21.21 -14.43 -8.05
CA GLY A 222 20.20 -13.53 -7.48
C GLY A 222 20.81 -12.37 -6.67
N LYS A 223 22.13 -12.16 -6.72
CA LYS A 223 22.80 -11.09 -5.97
C LYS A 223 22.45 -9.72 -6.52
N LEU A 224 22.17 -8.78 -5.62
CA LEU A 224 21.86 -7.39 -5.95
C LEU A 224 23.11 -6.53 -6.07
N THR A 225 23.09 -5.62 -7.06
CA THR A 225 24.11 -4.57 -7.23
C THR A 225 23.43 -3.26 -7.61
N ASN A 226 23.68 -2.17 -6.88
CA ASN A 226 23.11 -0.86 -7.19
C ASN A 226 23.62 -0.36 -8.57
N VAL A 227 22.69 -0.01 -9.44
CA VAL A 227 22.96 0.44 -10.82
C VAL A 227 22.45 1.86 -11.12
N VAL A 228 22.05 2.61 -10.11
CA VAL A 228 21.66 4.02 -10.28
C VAL A 228 22.91 4.87 -10.57
N GLY A 229 22.85 5.68 -11.61
CA GLY A 229 23.92 6.59 -12.00
C GLY A 229 23.95 7.86 -11.13
N LYS A 230 22.93 8.69 -11.25
CA LYS A 230 22.68 9.84 -10.37
C LYS A 230 21.48 9.55 -9.50
N PRO A 231 21.48 9.98 -8.21
CA PRO A 231 20.33 9.74 -7.34
C PRO A 231 19.00 10.18 -7.98
N ILE A 232 18.05 9.26 -8.07
CA ILE A 232 16.69 9.54 -8.53
C ILE A 232 15.92 10.04 -7.31
N LYS A 233 15.87 11.37 -7.14
CA LYS A 233 15.22 12.01 -6.00
C LYS A 233 13.74 12.20 -6.28
N ALA A 234 12.90 11.80 -5.33
CA ALA A 234 11.49 12.15 -5.33
C ALA A 234 11.29 13.65 -5.01
N SER A 235 10.23 14.25 -5.56
CA SER A 235 9.87 15.63 -5.24
C SER A 235 8.97 15.74 -4.01
N MET A 236 8.34 14.64 -3.59
CA MET A 236 7.58 14.55 -2.35
C MET A 236 8.46 14.67 -1.10
N LYS A 237 7.85 14.97 0.03
CA LYS A 237 8.56 15.19 1.29
C LYS A 237 9.21 13.92 1.84
N GLU A 238 8.53 12.78 1.77
CA GLU A 238 9.02 11.48 2.22
C GLU A 238 8.51 10.38 1.30
N VAL A 239 9.43 9.62 0.68
CA VAL A 239 9.08 8.43 -0.10
C VAL A 239 8.59 7.31 0.83
N TYR A 240 7.65 6.52 0.33
CA TYR A 240 7.00 5.47 1.09
C TYR A 240 6.75 4.24 0.21
N GLY A 241 5.53 4.00 -0.29
CA GLY A 241 5.19 2.87 -1.14
C GLY A 241 5.93 2.83 -2.47
N PHE A 242 6.07 1.63 -3.04
CA PHE A 242 6.83 1.42 -4.29
C PHE A 242 6.23 0.29 -5.13
N SER A 243 6.28 0.46 -6.45
CA SER A 243 6.16 -0.64 -7.42
C SER A 243 6.95 -0.31 -8.69
N LEU A 244 7.31 -1.32 -9.45
CA LEU A 244 7.81 -1.19 -10.81
C LEU A 244 6.67 -1.48 -11.80
N TYR A 245 6.72 -0.86 -12.96
CA TYR A 245 5.81 -1.13 -14.07
C TYR A 245 6.59 -1.31 -15.37
N HIS A 246 6.34 -2.41 -16.08
CA HIS A 246 6.81 -2.62 -17.44
C HIS A 246 5.63 -2.46 -18.40
N SER A 247 5.59 -1.35 -19.14
CA SER A 247 4.58 -1.15 -20.18
C SER A 247 4.81 -2.12 -21.33
N LEU A 248 4.04 -3.17 -21.43
CA LEU A 248 4.08 -4.10 -22.55
C LEU A 248 3.54 -3.48 -23.86
N LYS A 249 2.96 -2.27 -23.78
CA LYS A 249 2.53 -1.47 -24.93
C LYS A 249 3.69 -0.73 -25.57
N THR A 250 4.65 -0.25 -24.79
CA THR A 250 5.76 0.62 -25.23
C THR A 250 7.14 0.04 -25.01
N ASP A 251 7.26 -1.10 -24.34
CA ASP A 251 8.48 -1.76 -23.86
C ASP A 251 9.33 -0.82 -22.97
N LYS A 252 8.67 0.06 -22.19
CA LYS A 252 9.31 0.99 -21.26
C LYS A 252 9.08 0.59 -19.81
N PHE A 253 10.03 0.92 -18.97
CA PHE A 253 10.02 0.61 -17.54
C PHE A 253 9.84 1.88 -16.71
N TYR A 254 9.07 1.77 -15.65
CA TYR A 254 8.75 2.87 -14.77
C TYR A 254 8.88 2.46 -13.29
N ALA A 255 9.39 3.38 -12.47
CA ALA A 255 9.26 3.33 -11.03
C ALA A 255 8.03 4.15 -10.62
N LEU A 256 7.16 3.54 -9.84
CA LEU A 256 5.96 4.14 -9.26
C LEU A 256 6.23 4.33 -7.77
N VAL A 257 6.00 5.53 -7.25
CA VAL A 257 6.36 5.91 -5.89
C VAL A 257 5.20 6.60 -5.20
N LEU A 258 4.91 6.21 -3.98
CA LEU A 258 3.96 6.89 -3.10
C LEU A 258 4.69 7.65 -2.00
N GLY A 259 4.10 8.74 -1.57
CA GLY A 259 4.52 9.52 -0.41
C GLY A 259 3.54 9.39 0.76
N LYS A 260 4.02 9.69 1.96
CA LYS A 260 3.21 9.57 3.19
C LYS A 260 2.00 10.49 3.25
N GLU A 261 1.96 11.52 2.43
CA GLU A 261 0.81 12.43 2.37
C GLU A 261 -0.11 12.15 1.16
N GLY A 262 0.02 10.94 0.55
CA GLY A 262 -0.78 10.47 -0.58
C GLY A 262 -0.24 10.90 -1.95
N GLU A 263 0.97 11.47 -2.03
CA GLU A 263 1.58 11.81 -3.31
C GLU A 263 1.88 10.55 -4.12
N PHE A 264 1.67 10.64 -5.44
CA PHE A 264 2.07 9.63 -6.41
C PHE A 264 2.98 10.25 -7.45
N GLU A 265 4.12 9.62 -7.70
CA GLU A 265 5.07 10.00 -8.75
C GLU A 265 5.45 8.79 -9.59
N GLN A 266 5.56 8.98 -10.91
CA GLN A 266 5.97 7.95 -11.87
C GLN A 266 7.21 8.41 -12.63
N TYR A 267 8.25 7.58 -12.61
CA TYR A 267 9.54 7.87 -13.23
C TYR A 267 9.83 6.88 -14.35
N GLU A 268 10.05 7.36 -15.58
CA GLU A 268 10.59 6.53 -16.67
C GLU A 268 12.04 6.19 -16.37
N LEU A 269 12.35 4.88 -16.36
CA LEU A 269 13.70 4.35 -16.14
C LEU A 269 14.38 4.12 -17.50
N THR A 270 15.60 4.62 -17.64
CA THR A 270 16.38 4.50 -18.88
C THR A 270 17.85 4.20 -18.60
N ASP A 271 18.53 3.54 -19.55
CA ASP A 271 19.98 3.51 -19.58
C ASP A 271 20.53 4.92 -19.85
N ASP A 272 21.44 5.41 -19.00
CA ASP A 272 22.06 6.72 -19.14
C ASP A 272 23.23 6.74 -20.15
N GLY A 273 23.50 5.61 -20.81
CA GLY A 273 24.58 5.42 -21.76
C GLY A 273 25.93 5.08 -21.13
N SER A 274 26.03 5.07 -19.81
CA SER A 274 27.23 4.62 -19.06
C SER A 274 27.08 3.24 -18.43
N GLY A 275 25.96 2.54 -18.71
CA GLY A 275 25.60 1.28 -18.07
C GLY A 275 25.00 1.50 -16.67
N LYS A 276 24.41 2.66 -16.45
CA LYS A 276 23.69 3.02 -15.24
C LYS A 276 22.25 3.44 -15.56
N ILE A 277 21.37 3.35 -14.58
CA ILE A 277 19.96 3.73 -14.73
C ILE A 277 19.76 5.18 -14.28
N ALA A 278 19.04 5.93 -15.11
CA ALA A 278 18.49 7.24 -14.79
C ALA A 278 16.97 7.15 -14.69
N GLY A 279 16.37 8.01 -13.87
CA GLY A 279 14.92 8.17 -13.74
C GLY A 279 14.47 9.57 -14.15
N LYS A 280 13.37 9.68 -14.89
CA LYS A 280 12.75 10.94 -15.28
C LYS A 280 11.29 10.96 -14.85
N LEU A 281 10.90 11.96 -14.03
CA LEU A 281 9.50 12.16 -13.65
C LEU A 281 8.64 12.41 -14.91
N VAL A 282 7.58 11.63 -15.09
CA VAL A 282 6.69 11.67 -16.25
C VAL A 282 5.22 11.86 -15.89
N ARG A 283 4.81 11.56 -14.64
CA ARG A 283 3.44 11.72 -14.15
C ARG A 283 3.44 11.92 -12.65
N GLN A 284 2.52 12.73 -12.14
CA GLN A 284 2.28 12.91 -10.71
C GLN A 284 0.82 13.24 -10.44
N PHE A 285 0.31 12.82 -9.28
CA PHE A 285 -0.99 13.20 -8.74
C PHE A 285 -1.00 12.94 -7.23
N LYS A 286 -2.12 13.20 -6.55
CA LYS A 286 -2.25 12.99 -5.11
C LYS A 286 -3.54 12.24 -4.79
N LEU A 287 -3.45 11.22 -3.93
CA LEU A 287 -4.57 10.57 -3.25
C LEU A 287 -5.02 11.44 -2.07
N SER A 288 -6.09 11.06 -1.40
CA SER A 288 -6.65 11.90 -0.32
C SER A 288 -5.89 11.74 0.99
N THR A 289 -5.32 10.57 1.26
CA THR A 289 -4.65 10.22 2.51
C THR A 289 -3.39 9.38 2.27
N GLN A 290 -2.70 8.99 3.34
CA GLN A 290 -1.55 8.10 3.31
C GLN A 290 -1.84 6.83 2.49
N SER A 291 -0.86 6.43 1.70
CA SER A 291 -0.97 5.27 0.80
C SER A 291 0.38 4.58 0.71
N GLU A 292 0.41 3.26 0.87
CA GLU A 292 1.65 2.49 0.82
C GLU A 292 1.57 1.34 -0.18
N GLY A 293 0.70 0.36 0.05
CA GLY A 293 0.61 -0.82 -0.78
C GLY A 293 0.34 -0.48 -2.25
N MET A 294 1.18 -1.00 -3.15
CA MET A 294 1.03 -0.72 -4.57
C MET A 294 1.53 -1.90 -5.41
N VAL A 295 0.76 -2.29 -6.44
CA VAL A 295 1.18 -3.29 -7.41
C VAL A 295 0.71 -2.93 -8.82
N ALA A 296 1.62 -2.99 -9.79
CA ALA A 296 1.30 -2.76 -11.20
C ALA A 296 1.04 -4.09 -11.93
N ASP A 297 -0.02 -4.10 -12.73
CA ASP A 297 -0.38 -5.18 -13.64
C ASP A 297 0.14 -4.86 -15.04
N ASP A 298 1.25 -5.47 -15.39
CA ASP A 298 1.93 -5.22 -16.67
C ASP A 298 1.10 -5.68 -17.88
N GLU A 299 0.28 -6.75 -17.73
CA GLU A 299 -0.56 -7.22 -18.83
C GLU A 299 -1.73 -6.28 -19.14
N TYR A 300 -2.40 -5.76 -18.10
CA TYR A 300 -3.54 -4.86 -18.26
C TYR A 300 -3.15 -3.37 -18.31
N GLY A 301 -1.90 -3.03 -18.02
CA GLY A 301 -1.45 -1.63 -17.95
C GLY A 301 -2.17 -0.84 -16.87
N THR A 302 -2.42 -1.48 -15.73
CA THR A 302 -3.09 -0.86 -14.58
C THR A 302 -2.25 -0.94 -13.31
N VAL A 303 -2.49 -0.07 -12.36
CA VAL A 303 -1.87 -0.09 -11.04
C VAL A 303 -2.93 -0.05 -9.96
N TYR A 304 -2.77 -0.87 -8.94
CA TYR A 304 -3.57 -0.87 -7.74
C TYR A 304 -2.82 -0.14 -6.64
N ILE A 305 -3.52 0.69 -5.89
CA ILE A 305 -2.97 1.49 -4.79
C ILE A 305 -3.86 1.31 -3.57
N ALA A 306 -3.28 0.93 -2.44
CA ALA A 306 -3.92 0.91 -1.14
C ALA A 306 -3.78 2.30 -0.49
N GLU A 307 -4.90 2.99 -0.32
CA GLU A 307 -5.04 4.15 0.55
C GLU A 307 -5.42 3.60 1.93
N GLU A 308 -4.45 3.52 2.85
CA GLU A 308 -4.41 2.64 4.03
C GLU A 308 -5.71 2.61 4.84
N ASP A 309 -6.15 3.76 5.28
CA ASP A 309 -7.35 3.93 6.10
C ASP A 309 -8.66 3.85 5.29
N TYR A 310 -8.58 3.67 3.95
CA TYR A 310 -9.75 3.96 3.16
C TYR A 310 -10.11 2.92 2.11
N ALA A 311 -9.28 2.69 1.07
CA ALA A 311 -9.71 1.92 -0.10
C ALA A 311 -8.56 1.36 -0.93
N ILE A 312 -8.86 0.35 -1.74
CA ILE A 312 -8.01 -0.06 -2.85
C ILE A 312 -8.52 0.60 -4.13
N TRP A 313 -7.65 1.34 -4.79
CA TRP A 313 -7.90 2.04 -6.04
C TRP A 313 -7.25 1.34 -7.21
N LYS A 314 -7.91 1.36 -8.38
CA LYS A 314 -7.34 0.93 -9.66
C LYS A 314 -7.16 2.16 -10.56
N TYR A 315 -5.94 2.40 -11.02
CA TYR A 315 -5.58 3.45 -11.97
C TYR A 315 -5.00 2.86 -13.26
N SER A 316 -4.87 3.68 -14.31
CA SER A 316 -3.97 3.35 -15.41
C SER A 316 -2.51 3.44 -14.94
N ALA A 317 -1.68 2.47 -15.31
CA ALA A 317 -0.24 2.50 -15.07
C ALA A 317 0.54 3.22 -16.20
N GLU A 318 -0.11 3.50 -17.34
CA GLU A 318 0.51 4.24 -18.42
C GLU A 318 0.76 5.71 -18.03
N PRO A 319 1.89 6.30 -18.43
CA PRO A 319 2.26 7.65 -18.00
C PRO A 319 1.35 8.75 -18.56
N ASP A 320 0.63 8.49 -19.65
CA ASP A 320 -0.41 9.34 -20.24
C ASP A 320 -1.82 9.05 -19.70
N GLY A 321 -1.94 8.15 -18.72
CA GLY A 321 -3.21 7.79 -18.11
C GLY A 321 -3.82 8.93 -17.27
N SER A 322 -5.14 8.85 -17.04
CA SER A 322 -5.87 9.80 -16.19
C SER A 322 -5.29 9.80 -14.76
N THR A 323 -5.31 10.98 -14.12
CA THR A 323 -5.03 11.12 -12.68
C THR A 323 -6.23 10.71 -11.80
N GLU A 324 -7.39 10.46 -12.40
CA GLU A 324 -8.55 9.90 -11.72
C GLU A 324 -8.51 8.37 -11.75
N PRO A 325 -8.98 7.69 -10.69
CA PRO A 325 -9.03 6.24 -10.67
C PRO A 325 -10.03 5.70 -11.71
N LEU A 326 -9.68 4.55 -12.28
CA LEU A 326 -10.59 3.79 -13.15
C LEU A 326 -11.75 3.23 -12.33
N ARG A 327 -11.44 2.79 -11.10
CA ARG A 327 -12.45 2.33 -10.14
C ARG A 327 -11.89 2.23 -8.72
N ARG A 328 -12.80 2.15 -7.76
CA ARG A 328 -12.56 1.66 -6.40
C ARG A 328 -12.83 0.16 -6.37
N VAL A 329 -11.83 -0.63 -5.94
CA VAL A 329 -11.95 -2.09 -5.84
C VAL A 329 -12.72 -2.47 -4.57
N ASP A 330 -12.27 -2.00 -3.41
CA ASP A 330 -12.94 -2.22 -2.11
C ASP A 330 -12.61 -1.09 -1.13
N ILE A 331 -13.20 -1.14 0.07
CA ILE A 331 -13.03 -0.15 1.15
C ILE A 331 -12.72 -0.82 2.48
N ALA A 332 -12.00 -0.10 3.36
CA ALA A 332 -11.73 -0.49 4.74
C ALA A 332 -12.95 -0.21 5.63
N ASP A 333 -14.05 -0.94 5.43
CA ASP A 333 -15.29 -0.78 6.21
C ASP A 333 -15.42 -1.77 7.38
N GLY A 334 -14.37 -2.56 7.63
CA GLY A 334 -14.37 -3.59 8.67
C GLY A 334 -15.08 -4.89 8.27
N ARG A 335 -15.55 -5.05 7.02
CA ARG A 335 -16.17 -6.29 6.54
C ARG A 335 -15.18 -7.24 5.89
N ARG A 336 -14.55 -6.80 4.79
CA ARG A 336 -13.56 -7.55 4.01
C ARG A 336 -12.16 -7.07 4.31
N LEU A 337 -12.02 -5.77 4.43
CA LEU A 337 -10.79 -5.07 4.76
C LEU A 337 -10.97 -4.25 6.03
N HIS A 338 -9.98 -4.29 6.89
CA HIS A 338 -9.81 -3.40 8.01
C HIS A 338 -8.66 -2.44 7.69
N ASP A 339 -8.70 -1.25 8.23
CA ASP A 339 -7.57 -0.33 8.25
C ASP A 339 -6.47 -0.90 9.19
N ASP A 340 -5.23 -0.88 8.83
CA ASP A 340 -4.65 -0.34 7.61
C ASP A 340 -4.71 -1.36 6.46
N ILE A 341 -4.90 -0.90 5.21
CA ILE A 341 -4.73 -1.73 4.02
C ILE A 341 -3.29 -1.54 3.54
N GLU A 342 -2.50 -2.59 3.63
CA GLU A 342 -1.07 -2.56 3.35
C GLU A 342 -0.73 -3.28 2.02
N GLY A 343 0.26 -4.16 2.02
CA GLY A 343 0.80 -4.80 0.83
C GLY A 343 -0.24 -5.30 -0.17
N LEU A 344 0.02 -5.06 -1.45
CA LEU A 344 -0.77 -5.56 -2.58
C LEU A 344 0.11 -6.43 -3.47
N THR A 345 -0.43 -7.55 -3.97
CA THR A 345 0.27 -8.41 -4.94
C THR A 345 -0.67 -9.04 -5.95
N LEU A 346 -0.12 -9.55 -7.08
CA LEU A 346 -0.87 -10.14 -8.17
C LEU A 346 -0.42 -11.57 -8.47
N TYR A 347 -1.34 -12.52 -8.34
CA TYR A 347 -1.18 -13.86 -8.89
C TYR A 347 -1.60 -13.86 -10.35
N TYR A 348 -0.64 -14.11 -11.26
CA TYR A 348 -0.89 -14.22 -12.69
C TYR A 348 -1.36 -15.63 -13.04
N GLY A 349 -2.55 -15.76 -13.60
CA GLY A 349 -3.11 -17.01 -14.13
C GLY A 349 -3.23 -16.99 -15.65
N LYS A 350 -3.65 -18.13 -16.24
CA LYS A 350 -3.84 -18.27 -17.68
C LYS A 350 -4.87 -17.28 -18.24
N ASP A 351 -4.66 -16.86 -19.47
CA ASP A 351 -5.59 -16.05 -20.25
C ASP A 351 -5.97 -14.71 -19.57
N GLY A 352 -5.04 -14.11 -18.85
CA GLY A 352 -5.24 -12.85 -18.13
C GLY A 352 -6.03 -12.98 -16.84
N LYS A 353 -6.42 -14.19 -16.45
CA LYS A 353 -7.05 -14.44 -15.14
C LYS A 353 -6.02 -14.36 -14.01
N GLY A 354 -6.47 -14.54 -12.80
CA GLY A 354 -5.64 -14.54 -11.62
C GLY A 354 -6.27 -13.79 -10.47
N TYR A 355 -5.46 -13.34 -9.53
CA TYR A 355 -5.94 -12.75 -8.30
C TYR A 355 -5.17 -11.49 -7.93
N LEU A 356 -5.89 -10.48 -7.47
CA LEU A 356 -5.35 -9.39 -6.67
C LEU A 356 -5.49 -9.79 -5.19
N MET A 357 -4.43 -9.65 -4.44
CA MET A 357 -4.42 -9.94 -3.00
C MET A 357 -4.00 -8.69 -2.23
N ALA A 358 -4.59 -8.50 -1.07
CA ALA A 358 -4.35 -7.33 -0.22
C ALA A 358 -4.14 -7.77 1.24
N SER A 359 -3.13 -7.22 1.89
CA SER A 359 -2.98 -7.31 3.34
C SER A 359 -3.97 -6.38 4.02
N SER A 360 -4.78 -6.92 4.91
CA SER A 360 -5.64 -6.20 5.83
C SER A 360 -4.98 -6.25 7.21
N GLN A 361 -4.06 -5.31 7.44
CA GLN A 361 -3.18 -5.32 8.60
C GLN A 361 -3.97 -5.26 9.91
N GLY A 362 -4.99 -4.40 9.96
CA GLY A 362 -5.78 -4.15 11.17
C GLY A 362 -6.52 -5.39 11.74
N ASN A 363 -6.65 -6.49 10.97
CA ASN A 363 -7.18 -7.76 11.46
C ASN A 363 -6.31 -8.97 11.10
N SER A 364 -5.08 -8.74 10.63
CA SER A 364 -4.11 -9.78 10.27
C SER A 364 -4.69 -10.82 9.29
N SER A 365 -5.42 -10.34 8.26
CA SER A 365 -6.01 -11.19 7.22
C SER A 365 -5.61 -10.73 5.83
N TYR A 366 -5.88 -11.57 4.83
CA TYR A 366 -5.57 -11.31 3.44
C TYR A 366 -6.81 -11.46 2.59
N ALA A 367 -7.22 -10.39 1.89
CA ALA A 367 -8.35 -10.40 0.99
C ALA A 367 -7.93 -10.81 -0.42
N ILE A 368 -8.78 -11.59 -1.09
CA ILE A 368 -8.55 -12.08 -2.46
C ILE A 368 -9.68 -11.57 -3.36
N TYR A 369 -9.28 -11.01 -4.49
CA TYR A 369 -10.17 -10.52 -5.55
C TYR A 369 -9.77 -11.15 -6.88
N GLU A 370 -10.70 -11.22 -7.83
CA GLU A 370 -10.32 -11.51 -9.21
C GLU A 370 -9.40 -10.42 -9.77
N ARG A 371 -8.33 -10.81 -10.48
CA ARG A 371 -7.42 -9.87 -11.12
C ARG A 371 -8.08 -9.14 -12.29
N GLN A 372 -8.88 -9.88 -13.08
CA GLN A 372 -9.56 -9.40 -14.29
C GLN A 372 -10.91 -8.73 -13.97
N GLY A 373 -11.48 -8.10 -15.01
CA GLY A 373 -12.84 -7.55 -14.97
C GLY A 373 -13.05 -6.52 -13.87
N ASP A 374 -14.07 -6.77 -13.06
CA ASP A 374 -14.49 -5.86 -11.99
C ASP A 374 -13.77 -6.08 -10.67
N ASN A 375 -12.74 -6.91 -10.63
CA ASN A 375 -12.03 -7.29 -9.40
C ASN A 375 -13.00 -7.80 -8.33
N ALA A 376 -13.86 -8.76 -8.71
CA ALA A 376 -14.87 -9.31 -7.81
C ALA A 376 -14.21 -9.95 -6.58
N TYR A 377 -14.74 -9.65 -5.40
CA TYR A 377 -14.27 -10.24 -4.14
C TYR A 377 -14.52 -11.75 -4.13
N ILE A 378 -13.56 -12.51 -3.60
CA ILE A 378 -13.62 -13.98 -3.52
C ILE A 378 -13.70 -14.44 -2.07
N SER A 379 -12.67 -14.18 -1.27
CA SER A 379 -12.57 -14.68 0.12
C SER A 379 -11.45 -13.97 0.88
N ASN A 380 -11.41 -14.21 2.21
CA ASN A 380 -10.28 -13.83 3.07
C ASN A 380 -9.65 -15.07 3.70
N PHE A 381 -8.34 -15.01 3.94
CA PHE A 381 -7.62 -16.02 4.73
C PHE A 381 -6.71 -15.37 5.79
N THR A 382 -6.28 -16.21 6.73
CA THR A 382 -5.26 -15.86 7.73
C THR A 382 -4.15 -16.89 7.71
N ILE A 383 -2.92 -16.50 7.99
CA ILE A 383 -1.79 -17.41 8.18
C ILE A 383 -1.69 -17.74 9.68
N SER A 384 -1.95 -18.99 10.02
CA SER A 384 -1.96 -19.47 11.39
C SER A 384 -0.72 -20.32 11.67
N ALA A 385 -0.33 -20.39 12.94
CA ALA A 385 0.81 -21.20 13.36
C ALA A 385 0.68 -22.68 12.96
N SER A 386 1.80 -23.25 12.51
CA SER A 386 2.01 -24.69 12.41
C SER A 386 2.64 -25.23 13.71
N SER A 387 3.09 -26.47 13.70
CA SER A 387 3.86 -27.03 14.84
C SER A 387 5.32 -26.53 14.91
N ILE A 388 5.82 -25.91 13.85
CA ILE A 388 7.24 -25.53 13.69
C ILE A 388 7.46 -24.08 13.28
N VAL A 389 6.49 -23.44 12.66
CA VAL A 389 6.52 -22.05 12.22
C VAL A 389 5.26 -21.37 12.74
N ASP A 390 5.38 -20.22 13.33
CA ASP A 390 4.24 -19.42 13.78
C ASP A 390 3.44 -18.82 12.61
N GLY A 391 2.39 -18.07 12.91
CA GLY A 391 1.56 -17.40 11.91
C GLY A 391 2.12 -16.05 11.50
N THR A 392 1.23 -15.20 11.00
CA THR A 392 1.52 -13.79 10.75
C THR A 392 0.59 -12.90 11.57
N SER A 393 1.11 -11.74 11.93
CA SER A 393 0.36 -10.67 12.58
C SER A 393 0.77 -9.33 11.98
N VAL A 394 -0.17 -8.38 11.93
CA VAL A 394 0.08 -6.96 11.55
C VAL A 394 0.98 -6.87 10.31
N THR A 395 0.59 -7.59 9.25
CA THR A 395 1.43 -7.75 8.04
C THR A 395 1.46 -6.46 7.21
N ASP A 396 2.65 -5.95 6.97
CA ASP A 396 2.92 -4.88 6.01
C ASP A 396 2.89 -5.45 4.57
N GLY A 397 4.05 -5.84 4.04
CA GLY A 397 4.21 -6.28 2.66
C GLY A 397 3.89 -7.76 2.42
N ILE A 398 3.44 -8.04 1.20
CA ILE A 398 3.15 -9.38 0.68
C ILE A 398 3.60 -9.52 -0.77
N ASP A 399 4.01 -10.73 -1.17
CA ASP A 399 4.18 -11.05 -2.58
C ASP A 399 3.75 -12.48 -2.91
N VAL A 400 3.38 -12.73 -4.17
CA VAL A 400 3.00 -14.05 -4.69
C VAL A 400 3.61 -14.33 -6.05
N LEU A 401 4.18 -15.51 -6.19
CA LEU A 401 4.64 -16.01 -7.48
C LEU A 401 3.96 -17.35 -7.78
N GLY A 402 3.11 -17.40 -8.82
CA GLY A 402 2.37 -18.56 -9.28
C GLY A 402 3.19 -19.48 -10.18
N TYR A 403 4.51 -19.54 -10.04
CA TYR A 403 5.40 -20.41 -10.85
C TYR A 403 5.99 -21.50 -9.98
N GLY A 404 6.09 -22.74 -10.52
CA GLY A 404 6.67 -23.85 -9.79
C GLY A 404 8.14 -23.61 -9.45
N LEU A 405 8.47 -23.58 -8.16
CA LEU A 405 9.81 -23.30 -7.63
C LEU A 405 10.51 -24.56 -7.12
N GLY A 406 10.20 -25.70 -7.73
CA GLY A 406 10.78 -26.98 -7.39
C GLY A 406 10.09 -27.65 -6.20
N ARG A 407 10.84 -28.46 -5.46
CA ARG A 407 10.28 -29.41 -4.49
C ARG A 407 9.53 -28.77 -3.32
N ASN A 408 10.00 -27.64 -2.82
CA ASN A 408 9.42 -27.01 -1.63
C ASN A 408 8.16 -26.21 -1.97
N PHE A 409 8.09 -25.66 -3.19
CA PHE A 409 6.97 -24.84 -3.66
C PHE A 409 6.61 -25.22 -5.11
N PRO A 410 6.06 -26.44 -5.32
CA PRO A 410 5.84 -26.99 -6.67
C PRO A 410 4.81 -26.19 -7.48
N HIS A 411 3.93 -25.46 -6.83
CA HIS A 411 2.87 -24.66 -7.44
C HIS A 411 2.98 -23.17 -7.16
N GLY A 412 4.17 -22.70 -6.73
CA GLY A 412 4.41 -21.31 -6.38
C GLY A 412 4.34 -21.04 -4.88
N ILE A 413 4.57 -19.79 -4.54
CA ILE A 413 4.77 -19.34 -3.16
C ILE A 413 4.04 -18.02 -2.92
N PHE A 414 3.49 -17.86 -1.72
CA PHE A 414 3.06 -16.59 -1.14
C PHE A 414 3.98 -16.25 0.03
N VAL A 415 4.47 -15.02 0.09
CA VAL A 415 5.34 -14.52 1.16
C VAL A 415 4.65 -13.34 1.85
N ALA A 416 4.69 -13.32 3.16
CA ALA A 416 4.10 -12.26 3.98
C ALA A 416 5.02 -11.85 5.12
N GLN A 417 5.15 -10.55 5.36
CA GLN A 417 5.84 -10.02 6.54
C GLN A 417 5.09 -10.43 7.81
N ASP A 418 5.81 -10.65 8.90
CA ASP A 418 5.27 -10.98 10.22
C ASP A 418 5.88 -10.11 11.32
N ASP A 419 5.01 -9.36 12.01
CA ASP A 419 5.41 -8.47 13.11
C ASP A 419 5.77 -9.24 14.40
N GLU A 420 5.02 -10.27 14.75
CA GLU A 420 5.18 -10.98 16.03
C GLU A 420 5.87 -12.34 15.87
N ASN A 421 7.03 -12.36 15.23
CA ASN A 421 7.82 -13.57 15.02
C ASN A 421 8.11 -14.31 16.34
N LEU A 422 7.52 -15.49 16.52
CA LEU A 422 7.60 -16.30 17.72
C LEU A 422 8.30 -17.63 17.45
N GLN A 423 9.43 -17.87 18.10
CA GLN A 423 10.11 -19.17 18.06
C GLN A 423 10.16 -19.80 19.47
N ASN A 424 9.50 -20.95 19.62
CA ASN A 424 9.38 -21.65 20.93
C ASN A 424 8.83 -20.73 22.06
N GLY A 425 7.87 -19.86 21.72
CA GLY A 425 7.25 -18.91 22.63
C GLY A 425 8.15 -17.70 22.99
N LYS A 426 9.28 -17.53 22.32
CA LYS A 426 10.16 -16.37 22.49
C LYS A 426 10.02 -15.43 21.29
N LYS A 427 9.73 -14.16 21.54
CA LYS A 427 9.70 -13.13 20.49
C LYS A 427 11.12 -12.88 19.95
N LEU A 428 11.24 -12.96 18.64
CA LEU A 428 12.42 -12.59 17.86
C LEU A 428 12.13 -11.30 17.08
N ASN A 429 13.14 -10.80 16.35
CA ASN A 429 12.90 -9.74 15.37
C ASN A 429 11.98 -10.24 14.24
N GLN A 430 11.33 -9.31 13.58
CA GLN A 430 10.41 -9.57 12.47
C GLN A 430 11.07 -10.40 11.36
N ASN A 431 10.26 -11.13 10.59
CA ASN A 431 10.71 -11.95 9.47
C ASN A 431 9.60 -12.05 8.39
N PHE A 432 9.75 -13.02 7.47
CA PHE A 432 8.78 -13.29 6.41
C PHE A 432 8.37 -14.75 6.45
N LYS A 433 7.07 -15.01 6.42
CA LYS A 433 6.49 -16.36 6.37
C LYS A 433 6.27 -16.79 4.92
N MET A 434 6.57 -18.03 4.61
CA MET A 434 6.47 -18.65 3.29
C MET A 434 5.34 -19.69 3.26
N VAL A 435 4.34 -19.45 2.42
CA VAL A 435 3.16 -20.33 2.27
C VAL A 435 3.13 -20.91 0.86
N PRO A 436 3.13 -22.24 0.68
CA PRO A 436 2.88 -22.86 -0.62
C PRO A 436 1.53 -22.40 -1.19
N TRP A 437 1.51 -21.97 -2.46
CA TRP A 437 0.29 -21.44 -3.09
C TRP A 437 -0.89 -22.42 -3.03
N GLU A 438 -0.64 -23.73 -3.22
CA GLU A 438 -1.67 -24.74 -3.17
C GLU A 438 -2.42 -24.80 -1.83
N ARG A 439 -1.81 -24.39 -0.72
CA ARG A 439 -2.49 -24.32 0.58
C ARG A 439 -3.53 -23.22 0.63
N ILE A 440 -3.23 -22.08 0.01
CA ILE A 440 -4.18 -20.98 -0.14
C ILE A 440 -5.28 -21.39 -1.12
N ALA A 441 -4.90 -21.93 -2.28
CA ALA A 441 -5.82 -22.24 -3.35
C ALA A 441 -6.83 -23.33 -2.97
N THR A 442 -6.39 -24.41 -2.32
CA THR A 442 -7.27 -25.52 -1.91
C THR A 442 -8.00 -25.27 -0.60
N GLY A 443 -7.48 -24.38 0.26
CA GLY A 443 -8.11 -23.98 1.52
C GLY A 443 -9.30 -23.04 1.35
N ALA A 444 -9.39 -22.35 0.23
CA ALA A 444 -10.47 -21.42 -0.06
C ALA A 444 -11.85 -22.12 -0.11
N PRO A 445 -12.94 -21.47 0.34
CA PRO A 445 -14.31 -22.02 0.27
C PRO A 445 -14.72 -22.45 -1.14
N THR A 446 -14.27 -21.71 -2.15
CA THR A 446 -14.28 -22.11 -3.55
C THR A 446 -12.82 -22.23 -3.97
N PRO A 447 -12.32 -23.41 -4.36
CA PRO A 447 -10.93 -23.59 -4.70
C PRO A 447 -10.46 -22.60 -5.77
N LEU A 448 -9.30 -22.01 -5.53
CA LEU A 448 -8.66 -21.10 -6.49
C LEU A 448 -7.89 -21.90 -7.54
N THR A 449 -7.60 -21.24 -8.66
CA THR A 449 -6.81 -21.82 -9.74
C THR A 449 -5.34 -21.98 -9.32
N ILE A 450 -4.73 -23.06 -9.79
CA ILE A 450 -3.28 -23.32 -9.71
C ILE A 450 -2.76 -23.32 -11.14
N ASP A 451 -2.07 -22.26 -11.53
CA ASP A 451 -1.47 -22.05 -12.84
C ASP A 451 0.05 -21.86 -12.67
N ASP A 452 0.75 -22.96 -12.35
CA ASP A 452 2.17 -22.98 -11.95
C ASP A 452 3.18 -22.87 -13.12
N GLY A 453 2.69 -22.63 -14.32
CA GLY A 453 3.49 -22.47 -15.52
C GLY A 453 3.48 -21.05 -16.12
N ILE A 454 2.88 -20.07 -15.46
CA ILE A 454 2.89 -18.68 -15.96
C ILE A 454 4.23 -18.02 -15.65
N ASN A 455 5.06 -17.89 -16.67
CA ASN A 455 6.37 -17.28 -16.54
C ASN A 455 6.24 -15.75 -16.47
N PRO A 456 6.62 -15.07 -15.38
CA PRO A 456 6.51 -13.62 -15.25
C PRO A 456 7.45 -12.85 -16.21
N ARG A 457 8.33 -13.55 -16.93
CA ARG A 457 9.19 -12.98 -17.98
C ARG A 457 8.51 -12.96 -19.36
N GLU A 458 7.35 -13.61 -19.50
CA GLU A 458 6.68 -13.85 -20.79
C GLU A 458 5.24 -13.35 -20.77
N LEU A 459 4.98 -12.31 -19.97
CA LEU A 459 3.66 -11.67 -19.89
C LEU A 459 3.27 -11.05 -21.24
N VAL A 460 1.97 -11.03 -21.53
CA VAL A 460 1.42 -10.55 -22.81
C VAL A 460 0.53 -9.35 -22.62
N ASN A 461 0.63 -8.36 -23.50
CA ASN A 461 -0.19 -7.16 -23.46
C ASN A 461 -1.68 -7.48 -23.64
N ARG A 462 -2.50 -7.07 -22.66
CA ARG A 462 -3.96 -7.21 -22.64
C ARG A 462 -4.68 -5.87 -22.41
N SER A 463 -3.96 -4.75 -22.46
CA SER A 463 -4.47 -3.42 -22.13
C SER A 463 -5.63 -2.94 -23.04
N THR A 464 -5.94 -3.67 -24.11
CA THR A 464 -7.03 -3.35 -25.05
C THR A 464 -8.23 -4.29 -24.94
N GLN A 465 -8.26 -5.17 -23.95
CA GLN A 465 -9.35 -6.15 -23.73
C GLN A 465 -10.38 -5.67 -22.72
#